data_00d2fb3ac148fd45f1e8d9934349e04b
#
_entry.id   00d2fb3ac148fd45f1e8d9934349e04b
#
_cell.length_a   1.000
_cell.length_b   1.000
_cell.length_c   1.000
_cell.angle_alpha   90.00
_cell.angle_beta   90.00
_cell.angle_gamma   90.00
#
_symmetry.space_group_name_H-M   'P 1'
#
loop_
_entity.id
_entity.type
_entity.pdbx_description
1 polymer ?
#
loop_
_entity_poly.entity_id
_entity_poly.type
_entity_poly.pdbx_seq_one_letter_code
_entity_poly.pdbx_strand_id
1 'polypeptide(L)'
;MATAPMTVRISYLYPRLLSVAGDRGNLLALIRRCSWRGIRYSVTEADVGEVPDFAQADLILIHGGQDREMTAAARDLAAKAGALREAVEADAVVLAVCAGYQLLGHYYDPPDGPPLQGLGVLDAVTEGGPSAGEIGRASCRERVSNCV
;
A
#
# COMPACT_ATOMS: atom_id res chain seq x y z
N MET A 1 -33.03 17.51 0.45
CA MET A 1 -32.57 16.31 1.17
C MET A 1 -31.09 16.54 1.51
N ALA A 2 -30.72 16.59 2.80
CA ALA A 2 -29.32 16.71 3.17
C ALA A 2 -28.65 15.36 2.87
N THR A 3 -27.65 15.36 1.98
CA THR A 3 -26.82 14.18 1.75
C THR A 3 -26.13 13.80 3.06
N ALA A 4 -26.12 12.52 3.39
CA ALA A 4 -25.41 12.03 4.56
C ALA A 4 -23.94 12.50 4.47
N PRO A 5 -23.35 12.96 5.57
CA PRO A 5 -21.98 13.45 5.55
C PRO A 5 -21.04 12.33 5.11
N MET A 6 -20.23 12.61 4.08
CA MET A 6 -19.24 11.68 3.54
C MET A 6 -18.24 11.29 4.63
N THR A 7 -17.92 10.01 4.72
CA THR A 7 -16.91 9.47 5.63
C THR A 7 -15.90 8.69 4.82
N VAL A 8 -14.61 8.93 5.02
CA VAL A 8 -13.51 8.17 4.42
C VAL A 8 -12.92 7.22 5.46
N ARG A 9 -12.97 5.93 5.18
CA ARG A 9 -12.44 4.86 6.03
C ARG A 9 -11.07 4.46 5.50
N ILE A 10 -10.03 4.73 6.27
CA ILE A 10 -8.64 4.49 5.91
C ILE A 10 -8.15 3.24 6.64
N SER A 11 -7.70 2.23 5.89
CA SER A 11 -6.97 1.08 6.41
C SER A 11 -5.48 1.32 6.23
N TYR A 12 -4.75 1.51 7.32
CA TYR A 12 -3.31 1.75 7.32
C TYR A 12 -2.57 0.48 7.71
N LEU A 13 -1.85 -0.11 6.75
CA LEU A 13 -1.14 -1.37 6.94
C LEU A 13 0.28 -1.15 7.40
N TYR A 14 0.69 -1.96 8.35
CA TYR A 14 2.07 -2.05 8.88
C TYR A 14 2.64 -0.74 9.42
N PRO A 15 1.89 0.04 10.24
CA PRO A 15 2.37 1.34 10.72
C PRO A 15 3.62 1.25 11.59
N ARG A 16 3.89 0.11 12.21
CA ARG A 16 5.08 -0.12 13.03
C ARG A 16 6.22 -0.78 12.26
N LEU A 17 5.89 -1.55 11.21
CA LEU A 17 6.86 -2.29 10.42
C LEU A 17 7.35 -1.50 9.20
N LEU A 18 6.43 -0.88 8.46
CA LEU A 18 6.70 -0.11 7.26
C LEU A 18 6.46 1.39 7.52
N SER A 19 7.33 1.99 8.32
CA SER A 19 7.23 3.41 8.68
C SER A 19 8.61 4.03 8.80
N VAL A 20 9.40 3.96 7.72
CA VAL A 20 10.71 4.59 7.65
C VAL A 20 10.58 6.02 7.16
N ALA A 21 11.31 6.94 7.78
CA ALA A 21 11.55 8.30 7.28
C ALA A 21 10.31 9.19 7.04
N GLY A 22 9.31 9.16 7.92
CA GLY A 22 8.22 10.16 7.88
C GLY A 22 7.00 9.75 7.06
N ASP A 23 6.86 8.48 6.70
CA ASP A 23 5.73 7.94 5.93
C ASP A 23 4.37 8.21 6.61
N ARG A 24 4.31 8.31 7.92
CA ARG A 24 3.11 8.75 8.64
C ARG A 24 2.65 10.16 8.21
N GLY A 25 3.52 10.95 7.60
CA GLY A 25 3.19 12.25 7.02
C GLY A 25 2.11 12.16 5.93
N ASN A 26 2.11 11.10 5.13
CA ASN A 26 1.07 10.89 4.11
C ASN A 26 -0.30 10.71 4.76
N LEU A 27 -0.41 9.88 5.79
CA LEU A 27 -1.64 9.71 6.56
C LEU A 27 -2.09 11.04 7.19
N LEU A 28 -1.16 11.76 7.84
CA LEU A 28 -1.46 13.06 8.47
C LEU A 28 -1.94 14.09 7.45
N ALA A 29 -1.35 14.12 6.25
CA ALA A 29 -1.79 14.99 5.17
C ALA A 29 -3.22 14.65 4.73
N LEU A 30 -3.54 13.37 4.55
CA LEU A 30 -4.87 12.91 4.16
C LEU A 30 -5.94 13.30 5.19
N ILE A 31 -5.73 12.97 6.46
CA ILE A 31 -6.69 13.28 7.52
C ILE A 31 -6.86 14.79 7.72
N ARG A 32 -5.79 15.58 7.57
CA ARG A 32 -5.85 17.03 7.64
C ARG A 32 -6.67 17.62 6.50
N ARG A 33 -6.50 17.08 5.28
CA ARG A 33 -7.29 17.47 4.11
C ARG A 33 -8.77 17.10 4.25
N CYS A 34 -9.08 15.96 4.84
CA CYS A 34 -10.46 15.61 5.20
C CYS A 34 -11.04 16.62 6.18
N SER A 35 -10.32 16.92 7.26
CA SER A 35 -10.74 17.89 8.28
C SER A 35 -11.02 19.28 7.68
N TRP A 36 -10.14 19.80 6.83
CA TRP A 36 -10.32 21.10 6.18
C TRP A 36 -11.55 21.18 5.25
N ARG A 37 -12.03 20.03 4.77
CA ARG A 37 -13.19 19.93 3.88
C ARG A 37 -14.47 19.49 4.60
N GLY A 38 -14.43 19.35 5.92
CA GLY A 38 -15.57 18.84 6.67
C GLY A 38 -15.94 17.39 6.37
N ILE A 39 -14.98 16.60 5.80
CA ILE A 39 -15.14 15.19 5.52
C ILE A 39 -14.80 14.40 6.78
N ARG A 40 -15.70 13.55 7.24
CA ARG A 40 -15.42 12.64 8.35
C ARG A 40 -14.45 11.56 7.87
N TYR A 41 -13.61 11.08 8.79
CA TYR A 41 -12.71 9.97 8.52
C TYR A 41 -12.59 9.05 9.73
N SER A 42 -12.21 7.81 9.47
CA SER A 42 -11.71 6.87 10.47
C SER A 42 -10.43 6.23 9.98
N VAL A 43 -9.55 5.87 10.89
CA VAL A 43 -8.29 5.18 10.58
C VAL A 43 -8.26 3.89 11.39
N THR A 44 -8.08 2.78 10.69
CA THR A 44 -7.83 1.47 11.30
C THR A 44 -6.41 1.06 10.94
N GLU A 45 -5.58 0.84 11.95
CA GLU A 45 -4.21 0.36 11.78
C GLU A 45 -4.20 -1.16 11.88
N ALA A 46 -3.39 -1.84 11.05
CA ALA A 46 -3.18 -3.28 11.12
C ALA A 46 -1.72 -3.63 10.84
N ASP A 47 -1.09 -4.28 11.79
CA ASP A 47 0.27 -4.81 11.68
C ASP A 47 0.29 -6.31 11.34
N VAL A 48 1.47 -6.92 11.38
CA VAL A 48 1.66 -8.36 11.12
C VAL A 48 0.79 -9.19 12.07
N GLY A 49 0.05 -10.15 11.52
CA GLY A 49 -0.86 -11.01 12.26
C GLY A 49 -2.25 -10.40 12.53
N GLU A 50 -2.44 -9.12 12.26
CA GLU A 50 -3.74 -8.46 12.38
C GLU A 50 -4.48 -8.48 11.03
N VAL A 51 -5.79 -8.68 11.06
CA VAL A 51 -6.63 -8.76 9.86
C VAL A 51 -7.45 -7.46 9.73
N PRO A 52 -7.13 -6.58 8.77
CA PRO A 52 -7.92 -5.39 8.53
C PRO A 52 -9.24 -5.75 7.83
N ASP A 53 -10.29 -4.99 8.11
CA ASP A 53 -11.55 -5.08 7.36
C ASP A 53 -11.42 -4.31 6.03
N PHE A 54 -10.85 -4.96 5.02
CA PHE A 54 -10.67 -4.38 3.70
C PHE A 54 -12.00 -4.05 3.02
N ALA A 55 -13.05 -4.83 3.26
CA ALA A 55 -14.35 -4.64 2.65
C ALA A 55 -15.01 -3.30 3.05
N GLN A 56 -14.61 -2.73 4.16
CA GLN A 56 -15.09 -1.44 4.63
C GLN A 56 -14.11 -0.29 4.31
N ALA A 57 -12.95 -0.57 3.74
CA ALA A 57 -11.95 0.46 3.45
C ALA A 57 -12.30 1.23 2.17
N ASP A 58 -12.32 2.55 2.26
CA ASP A 58 -12.37 3.43 1.08
C ASP A 58 -10.95 3.74 0.57
N LEU A 59 -9.96 3.73 1.47
CA LEU A 59 -8.55 3.93 1.15
C LEU A 59 -7.69 2.95 1.95
N ILE A 60 -6.80 2.25 1.25
CA ILE A 60 -5.80 1.36 1.83
C ILE A 60 -4.44 2.02 1.66
N LEU A 61 -3.68 2.16 2.74
CA LEU A 61 -2.41 2.85 2.79
C LEU A 61 -1.30 1.87 3.18
N ILE A 62 -0.28 1.73 2.33
CA ILE A 62 0.89 0.88 2.54
C ILE A 62 2.14 1.71 2.27
N HIS A 63 3.02 1.81 3.25
CA HIS A 63 4.21 2.65 3.16
C HIS A 63 5.50 1.87 2.87
N GLY A 64 6.60 2.60 2.90
CA GLY A 64 7.93 2.09 2.69
C GLY A 64 8.54 1.42 3.91
N GLY A 65 9.52 0.55 3.67
CA GLY A 65 10.30 -0.15 4.70
C GLY A 65 11.65 -0.57 4.15
N GLN A 66 12.50 -1.10 5.02
CA GLN A 66 13.75 -1.71 4.60
C GLN A 66 13.50 -3.17 4.18
N ASP A 67 14.45 -3.79 3.48
CA ASP A 67 14.29 -5.13 2.90
C ASP A 67 13.93 -6.20 3.93
N ARG A 68 14.46 -6.09 5.14
CA ARG A 68 14.15 -7.01 6.23
C ARG A 68 12.68 -6.93 6.66
N GLU A 69 12.19 -5.71 6.82
CA GLU A 69 10.79 -5.43 7.19
C GLU A 69 9.85 -5.81 6.04
N MET A 70 10.27 -5.57 4.79
CA MET A 70 9.54 -6.00 3.60
C MET A 70 9.30 -7.49 3.55
N THR A 71 10.30 -8.31 3.91
CA THR A 71 10.16 -9.78 3.93
C THR A 71 9.07 -10.23 4.90
N ALA A 72 8.99 -9.62 6.07
CA ALA A 72 7.94 -9.92 7.05
C ALA A 72 6.57 -9.46 6.57
N ALA A 73 6.49 -8.26 6.01
CA ALA A 73 5.26 -7.72 5.43
C ALA A 73 4.77 -8.55 4.25
N ALA A 74 5.67 -8.99 3.34
CA ALA A 74 5.33 -9.80 2.18
C ALA A 74 4.65 -11.12 2.58
N ARG A 75 5.20 -11.82 3.59
CA ARG A 75 4.64 -13.08 4.08
C ARG A 75 3.25 -12.92 4.67
N ASP A 76 3.06 -11.89 5.48
CA ASP A 76 1.79 -11.60 6.12
C ASP A 76 0.75 -11.09 5.11
N LEU A 77 1.18 -10.23 4.19
CA LEU A 77 0.32 -9.66 3.15
C LEU A 77 -0.14 -10.73 2.14
N ALA A 78 0.69 -11.74 1.86
CA ALA A 78 0.31 -12.87 1.00
C ALA A 78 -0.92 -13.61 1.52
N ALA A 79 -1.05 -13.76 2.85
CA ALA A 79 -2.23 -14.37 3.46
C ALA A 79 -3.50 -13.50 3.34
N LYS A 80 -3.32 -12.19 3.10
CA LYS A 80 -4.40 -11.19 2.97
C LYS A 80 -4.71 -10.83 1.51
N ALA A 81 -3.99 -11.42 0.55
CA ALA A 81 -4.02 -11.04 -0.87
C ALA A 81 -5.42 -11.13 -1.49
N GLY A 82 -6.19 -12.16 -1.14
CA GLY A 82 -7.56 -12.33 -1.64
C GLY A 82 -8.46 -11.18 -1.24
N ALA A 83 -8.53 -10.88 0.05
CA ALA A 83 -9.36 -9.81 0.58
C ALA A 83 -8.92 -8.41 0.08
N LEU A 84 -7.61 -8.21 -0.12
CA LEU A 84 -7.09 -6.97 -0.70
C LEU A 84 -7.52 -6.81 -2.16
N ARG A 85 -7.44 -7.87 -2.97
CA ARG A 85 -7.91 -7.84 -4.37
C ARG A 85 -9.40 -7.57 -4.47
N GLU A 86 -10.21 -8.25 -3.66
CA GLU A 86 -11.66 -8.03 -3.59
C GLU A 86 -11.99 -6.57 -3.26
N ALA A 87 -11.25 -5.96 -2.32
CA ALA A 87 -11.44 -4.54 -2.00
C ALA A 87 -11.08 -3.61 -3.17
N VAL A 88 -9.98 -3.90 -3.89
CA VAL A 88 -9.58 -3.13 -5.08
C VAL A 88 -10.60 -3.29 -6.20
N GLU A 89 -11.14 -4.49 -6.42
CA GLU A 89 -12.22 -4.74 -7.39
C GLU A 89 -13.52 -4.05 -7.00
N ALA A 90 -13.72 -3.78 -5.70
CA ALA A 90 -14.83 -3.01 -5.16
C ALA A 90 -14.55 -1.49 -5.06
N ASP A 91 -13.60 -0.99 -5.86
CA ASP A 91 -13.22 0.42 -5.98
C ASP A 91 -12.52 1.04 -4.76
N ALA A 92 -11.96 0.25 -3.83
CA ALA A 92 -11.09 0.79 -2.79
C ALA A 92 -9.81 1.37 -3.41
N VAL A 93 -9.48 2.60 -3.04
CA VAL A 93 -8.25 3.26 -3.50
C VAL A 93 -7.06 2.71 -2.72
N VAL A 94 -5.97 2.38 -3.40
CA VAL A 94 -4.71 1.98 -2.75
C VAL A 94 -3.65 3.04 -2.96
N LEU A 95 -3.11 3.58 -1.88
CA LEU A 95 -1.93 4.42 -1.89
C LEU A 95 -0.74 3.61 -1.37
N ALA A 96 0.11 3.18 -2.28
CA ALA A 96 1.30 2.39 -1.98
C ALA A 96 2.56 3.19 -2.29
N VAL A 97 3.48 3.26 -1.34
CA VAL A 97 4.72 4.04 -1.44
C VAL A 97 5.92 3.12 -1.26
N CYS A 98 6.94 3.26 -2.14
CA CYS A 98 8.21 2.53 -2.06
C CYS A 98 8.00 1.02 -1.90
N ALA A 99 8.38 0.43 -0.75
CA ALA A 99 8.18 -0.99 -0.44
C ALA A 99 6.73 -1.45 -0.63
N GLY A 100 5.76 -0.64 -0.25
CA GLY A 100 4.34 -0.93 -0.46
C GLY A 100 4.00 -1.13 -1.94
N TYR A 101 4.54 -0.29 -2.82
CA TYR A 101 4.37 -0.44 -4.27
C TYR A 101 5.03 -1.73 -4.79
N GLN A 102 6.25 -2.03 -4.34
CA GLN A 102 6.99 -3.23 -4.73
C GLN A 102 6.24 -4.51 -4.32
N LEU A 103 5.66 -4.54 -3.12
CA LEU A 103 4.88 -5.66 -2.61
C LEU A 103 3.56 -5.90 -3.35
N LEU A 104 2.98 -4.87 -3.97
CA LEU A 104 1.77 -5.01 -4.77
C LEU A 104 2.04 -5.57 -6.17
N GLY A 105 3.26 -5.45 -6.68
CA GLY A 105 3.67 -6.00 -7.97
C GLY A 105 3.79 -7.54 -7.96
N HIS A 106 4.35 -8.09 -9.04
CA HIS A 106 4.58 -9.53 -9.16
C HIS A 106 5.77 -9.98 -8.32
N TYR A 107 6.87 -9.25 -8.38
CA TYR A 107 8.06 -9.50 -7.57
C TYR A 107 8.91 -8.23 -7.43
N TYR A 108 9.73 -8.24 -6.42
CA TYR A 108 10.85 -7.31 -6.22
C TYR A 108 12.15 -8.10 -6.17
N ASP A 109 13.10 -7.77 -7.05
CA ASP A 109 14.44 -8.32 -7.08
C ASP A 109 15.42 -7.30 -6.48
N PRO A 110 15.82 -7.43 -5.21
CA PRO A 110 16.74 -6.50 -4.57
C PRO A 110 18.16 -6.68 -5.11
N PRO A 111 19.03 -5.64 -5.05
CA PRO A 111 20.44 -5.75 -5.41
C PRO A 111 21.20 -6.79 -4.59
N ASP A 112 20.83 -6.91 -3.32
CA ASP A 112 21.42 -7.83 -2.36
C ASP A 112 20.32 -8.68 -1.72
N GLY A 113 20.28 -9.97 -2.04
CA GLY A 113 19.33 -10.91 -1.45
C GLY A 113 18.48 -11.66 -2.46
N PRO A 114 17.64 -12.58 -2.00
CA PRO A 114 16.73 -13.30 -2.87
C PRO A 114 15.55 -12.44 -3.30
N PRO A 115 14.99 -12.67 -4.51
CA PRO A 115 13.77 -12.01 -4.94
C PRO A 115 12.62 -12.21 -3.95
N LEU A 116 11.86 -11.15 -3.72
CA LEU A 116 10.65 -11.18 -2.91
C LEU A 116 9.42 -11.31 -3.81
N GLN A 117 8.62 -12.34 -3.58
CA GLN A 117 7.34 -12.50 -4.26
C GLN A 117 6.36 -11.44 -3.78
N GLY A 118 5.80 -10.71 -4.73
CA GLY A 118 4.72 -9.75 -4.49
C GLY A 118 3.34 -10.38 -4.65
N LEU A 119 2.31 -9.57 -4.54
CA LEU A 119 0.91 -10.01 -4.61
C LEU A 119 0.35 -10.12 -6.02
N GLY A 120 0.99 -9.50 -7.03
CA GLY A 120 0.45 -9.41 -8.39
C GLY A 120 -0.90 -8.69 -8.45
N VAL A 121 -1.13 -7.73 -7.59
CA VAL A 121 -2.29 -6.82 -7.66
C VAL A 121 -2.06 -5.78 -8.75
N LEU A 122 -0.80 -5.34 -8.90
CA LEU A 122 -0.33 -4.50 -10.00
C LEU A 122 0.41 -5.37 -11.01
N ASP A 123 0.17 -5.15 -12.30
CA ASP A 123 0.98 -5.76 -13.38
C ASP A 123 2.33 -5.02 -13.50
N ALA A 124 3.12 -5.11 -12.46
CA ALA A 124 4.40 -4.45 -12.32
C ALA A 124 5.45 -5.39 -11.74
N VAL A 125 6.70 -5.17 -12.13
CA VAL A 125 7.88 -5.79 -11.53
C VAL A 125 8.86 -4.71 -11.13
N THR A 126 9.63 -4.95 -10.07
CA THR A 126 10.68 -4.04 -9.64
C THR A 126 12.01 -4.78 -9.59
N GLU A 127 13.00 -4.26 -10.30
CA GLU A 127 14.35 -4.79 -10.32
C GLU A 127 15.29 -3.75 -9.69
N GLY A 128 16.08 -4.15 -8.71
CA GLY A 128 17.10 -3.32 -8.10
C GLY A 128 18.19 -2.96 -9.09
N GLY A 129 18.83 -1.80 -8.92
CA GLY A 129 20.01 -1.43 -9.69
C GLY A 129 21.24 -2.26 -9.32
N PRO A 130 22.28 -2.31 -10.17
CA PRO A 130 23.47 -3.13 -9.98
C PRO A 130 24.38 -2.67 -8.83
N SER A 131 24.11 -1.54 -8.21
CA SER A 131 24.86 -1.05 -7.05
C SER A 131 23.96 -0.32 -6.04
N ALA A 132 24.36 -0.38 -4.77
CA ALA A 132 23.69 0.37 -3.70
C ALA A 132 23.68 1.88 -4.02
N GLY A 133 22.49 2.46 -4.16
CA GLY A 133 22.29 3.86 -4.52
C GLY A 133 21.87 4.10 -5.97
N GLU A 134 21.87 3.10 -6.84
CA GLU A 134 21.23 3.22 -8.15
C GLU A 134 19.73 3.02 -8.04
N ILE A 135 18.99 3.86 -8.78
CA ILE A 135 17.54 3.75 -8.87
C ILE A 135 17.22 2.49 -9.68
N GLY A 136 16.53 1.53 -9.05
CA GLY A 136 16.02 0.34 -9.72
C GLY A 136 14.96 0.69 -10.79
N ARG A 137 14.63 -0.27 -11.63
CA ARG A 137 13.59 -0.12 -12.65
C ARG A 137 12.28 -0.73 -12.14
N ALA A 138 11.21 0.04 -12.22
CA ALA A 138 9.86 -0.48 -12.13
C ALA A 138 9.26 -0.45 -13.53
N SER A 139 8.75 -1.58 -14.02
CA SER A 139 8.01 -1.66 -15.27
C SER A 139 6.59 -2.12 -14.99
N CYS A 140 5.62 -1.37 -15.51
CA CYS A 140 4.22 -1.70 -15.45
C CYS A 140 3.72 -1.98 -16.85
N ARG A 141 2.99 -3.08 -17.04
CA ARG A 141 2.35 -3.44 -18.33
C ARG A 141 0.90 -3.00 -18.40
N GLU A 142 0.42 -2.30 -17.41
CA GLU A 142 -0.97 -1.90 -17.36
C GLU A 142 -1.35 -1.02 -18.55
N ARG A 143 -2.42 -1.41 -19.22
CA ARG A 143 -3.06 -0.53 -20.20
C ARG A 143 -3.65 0.64 -19.43
N VAL A 144 -3.22 1.84 -19.79
CA VAL A 144 -3.67 3.13 -19.24
C VAL A 144 -5.16 3.35 -19.55
N SER A 145 -6.04 2.50 -19.08
CA SER A 145 -7.49 2.71 -19.23
C SER A 145 -8.16 3.22 -17.96
N ASN A 146 -7.48 3.23 -16.82
CA ASN A 146 -8.04 3.62 -15.53
C ASN A 146 -7.14 4.51 -14.67
N CYS A 147 -6.12 5.15 -15.23
CA CYS A 147 -5.41 6.22 -14.54
C CYS A 147 -6.06 7.57 -14.92
N VAL A 148 -7.00 8.02 -14.12
CA VAL A 148 -7.52 9.40 -14.11
C VAL A 148 -7.13 10.06 -12.81
#